data_3d850b25e2450677139a791e6885e4e1
#
_entry.id   3d850b25e2450677139a791e6885e4e1
#
_cell.length_a   1.000
_cell.length_b   1.000
_cell.length_c   1.000
_cell.angle_alpha   90.00
_cell.angle_beta   90.00
_cell.angle_gamma   90.00
#
_symmetry.space_group_name_H-M   'P 1'
#
loop_
_entity.id
_entity.type
_entity.pdbx_description
1 polymer ?
#
loop_
_entity_poly.entity_id
_entity_poly.type
_entity_poly.pdbx_seq_one_letter_code
_entity_poly.pdbx_strand_id
1 'polypeptide(L)'
;AIRAPKITQVKELYNRVCNIAKGAALMTETTVEIRQVAAYSNLISSKILADHMNTYLEKLGPIPYTEQEYAYAQKFLQLPGTTLVPKHRKQ
;
A
#
# COMPACT_ATOMS: atom_id res chain seq x y z
N ALA A 1 -8.82 0.12 -7.26
CA ALA A 1 -7.57 -0.57 -7.64
C ALA A 1 -7.83 -2.04 -7.96
N ILE A 2 -7.16 -2.57 -8.99
CA ILE A 2 -7.24 -3.98 -9.38
C ILE A 2 -5.95 -4.65 -8.93
N ARG A 3 -6.06 -5.76 -8.23
CA ARG A 3 -4.91 -6.49 -7.65
C ARG A 3 -5.04 -7.99 -7.90
N ALA A 4 -3.94 -8.61 -8.29
CA ALA A 4 -3.81 -10.06 -8.43
C ALA A 4 -2.34 -10.47 -8.26
N PRO A 5 -2.04 -11.75 -8.01
CA PRO A 5 -0.68 -12.22 -7.82
C PRO A 5 0.24 -12.02 -9.03
N LYS A 6 -0.32 -12.03 -10.24
CA LYS A 6 0.46 -11.89 -11.48
C LYS A 6 -0.10 -10.77 -12.35
N ILE A 7 0.79 -10.06 -13.05
CA ILE A 7 0.40 -8.97 -13.95
C ILE A 7 -0.52 -9.43 -15.09
N THR A 8 -0.37 -10.65 -15.57
CA THR A 8 -1.24 -11.22 -16.60
C THR A 8 -2.69 -11.32 -16.14
N GLN A 9 -2.90 -11.71 -14.88
CA GLN A 9 -4.22 -11.74 -14.24
C GLN A 9 -4.79 -10.34 -14.06
N VAL A 10 -3.96 -9.36 -13.67
CA VAL A 10 -4.39 -7.96 -13.54
C VAL A 10 -4.87 -7.42 -14.88
N LYS A 11 -4.18 -7.70 -15.98
CA LYS A 11 -4.59 -7.27 -17.32
C LYS A 11 -5.94 -7.84 -17.74
N GLU A 12 -6.17 -9.11 -17.46
CA GLU A 12 -7.46 -9.75 -17.74
C GLU A 12 -8.58 -9.13 -16.91
N LEU A 13 -8.37 -8.98 -15.61
CA LEU A 13 -9.33 -8.36 -14.70
C LEU A 13 -9.61 -6.89 -15.07
N TYR A 14 -8.60 -6.16 -15.50
CA TYR A 14 -8.77 -4.78 -15.96
C TYR A 14 -9.74 -4.70 -17.13
N ASN A 15 -9.60 -5.55 -18.13
CA ASN A 15 -10.51 -5.59 -19.28
C ASN A 15 -11.96 -5.90 -18.85
N ARG A 16 -12.11 -6.83 -17.90
CA ARG A 16 -13.43 -7.18 -17.35
C ARG A 16 -14.06 -6.01 -16.59
N VAL A 17 -13.28 -5.32 -15.76
CA VAL A 17 -13.74 -4.14 -15.02
C VAL A 17 -14.12 -3.00 -15.96
N CYS A 18 -13.36 -2.78 -17.03
CA CYS A 18 -13.71 -1.80 -18.05
C CYS A 18 -15.06 -2.11 -18.72
N ASN A 19 -15.34 -3.38 -18.99
CA ASN A 19 -16.64 -3.81 -19.54
C ASN A 19 -17.78 -3.59 -18.54
N ILE A 20 -17.55 -3.86 -17.25
CA ILE A 20 -18.51 -3.58 -16.19
C ILE A 20 -18.84 -2.08 -16.14
N ALA A 21 -17.82 -1.22 -16.21
CA ALA A 21 -18.01 0.23 -16.20
C ALA A 21 -18.82 0.72 -17.40
N LYS A 22 -18.54 0.18 -18.59
CA LYS A 22 -19.33 0.47 -19.81
C LYS A 22 -20.79 0.01 -19.68
N GLY A 23 -21.00 -1.19 -19.13
CA GLY A 23 -22.35 -1.70 -18.88
C GLY A 23 -23.12 -0.84 -17.87
N ALA A 24 -22.48 -0.42 -16.80
CA ALA A 24 -23.08 0.48 -15.81
C ALA A 24 -23.47 1.84 -16.42
N ALA A 25 -22.62 2.41 -17.24
CA ALA A 25 -22.90 3.66 -17.95
C ALA A 25 -24.11 3.50 -18.87
N LEU A 26 -24.19 2.39 -19.61
CA LEU A 26 -25.33 2.11 -20.49
C LEU A 26 -26.65 1.97 -19.70
N MET A 27 -26.63 1.27 -18.56
CA MET A 27 -27.81 1.07 -17.72
C MET A 27 -28.34 2.35 -17.09
N THR A 28 -27.44 3.30 -16.80
CA THR A 28 -27.81 4.57 -16.13
C THR A 28 -27.95 5.75 -17.08
N GLU A 29 -27.81 5.51 -18.39
CA GLU A 29 -27.85 6.57 -19.42
C GLU A 29 -26.78 7.66 -19.18
N THR A 30 -25.63 7.26 -18.70
CA THR A 30 -24.46 8.12 -18.45
C THR A 30 -23.32 7.76 -19.40
N THR A 31 -22.25 8.52 -19.33
CA THR A 31 -21.01 8.22 -20.05
C THR A 31 -19.90 7.85 -19.07
N VAL A 32 -18.97 7.00 -19.49
CA VAL A 32 -17.82 6.61 -18.69
C VAL A 32 -16.52 6.96 -19.42
N GLU A 33 -15.63 7.63 -18.72
CA GLU A 33 -14.25 7.84 -19.14
C GLU A 33 -13.34 6.98 -18.25
N ILE A 34 -12.50 6.17 -18.88
CA ILE A 34 -11.57 5.29 -18.16
C ILE A 34 -10.17 5.85 -18.32
N ARG A 35 -9.57 6.29 -17.20
CA ARG A 35 -8.21 6.83 -17.14
C ARG A 35 -7.33 5.90 -16.32
N GLN A 36 -6.35 5.30 -16.95
CA GLN A 36 -5.32 4.53 -16.26
C GLN A 36 -4.27 5.47 -15.66
N VAL A 37 -4.18 5.51 -14.34
CA VAL A 37 -3.25 6.39 -13.63
C VAL A 37 -1.88 5.73 -13.47
N ALA A 38 -1.85 4.44 -13.12
CA ALA A 38 -0.62 3.69 -12.91
C ALA A 38 -0.84 2.19 -13.14
N ALA A 39 0.24 1.49 -13.45
CA ALA A 39 0.25 0.03 -13.53
C ALA A 39 1.62 -0.48 -13.07
N TYR A 40 1.61 -1.53 -12.26
CA TYR A 40 2.82 -2.14 -11.70
C TYR A 40 2.80 -3.64 -11.92
N SER A 41 3.95 -4.20 -12.25
CA SER A 41 4.14 -5.65 -12.27
C SER A 41 4.41 -6.19 -10.86
N ASN A 42 4.21 -7.48 -10.68
CA ASN A 42 4.55 -8.15 -9.43
C ASN A 42 6.06 -8.13 -9.18
N LEU A 43 6.43 -8.02 -7.91
CA LEU A 43 7.82 -8.08 -7.47
C LEU A 43 8.31 -9.53 -7.49
N ILE A 44 9.53 -9.73 -7.96
CA ILE A 44 10.24 -11.00 -7.84
C ILE A 44 11.05 -10.96 -6.55
N SER A 45 10.65 -11.77 -5.57
CA SER A 45 11.34 -11.83 -4.29
C SER A 45 12.64 -12.63 -4.39
N SER A 46 13.68 -12.15 -3.70
CA SER A 46 14.94 -12.89 -3.51
C SER A 46 15.16 -13.13 -2.03
N LYS A 47 15.12 -14.41 -1.63
CA LYS A 47 15.38 -14.79 -0.23
C LYS A 47 16.78 -14.40 0.22
N ILE A 48 17.78 -14.58 -0.63
CA ILE A 48 19.18 -14.24 -0.33
C ILE A 48 19.34 -12.75 -0.02
N LEU A 49 18.75 -11.89 -0.85
CA LEU A 49 18.80 -10.44 -0.64
C LEU A 49 18.02 -10.02 0.61
N ALA A 50 16.86 -10.64 0.85
CA ALA A 50 16.05 -10.36 2.03
C ALA A 50 16.79 -10.74 3.32
N ASP A 51 17.39 -11.92 3.38
CA ASP A 51 18.18 -12.39 4.53
C ASP A 51 19.40 -11.47 4.78
N HIS A 52 20.06 -11.05 3.71
CA HIS A 52 21.20 -10.14 3.80
C HIS A 52 20.80 -8.77 4.34
N MET A 53 19.71 -8.21 3.83
CA MET A 53 19.16 -6.96 4.33
C MET A 53 18.74 -7.06 5.79
N ASN A 54 18.10 -8.16 6.19
CA ASN A 54 17.70 -8.38 7.58
C ASN A 54 18.90 -8.38 8.53
N THR A 55 20.02 -8.99 8.13
CA THR A 55 21.28 -8.97 8.91
C THR A 55 21.74 -7.54 9.19
N TYR A 56 21.67 -6.65 8.22
CA TYR A 56 22.04 -5.24 8.41
C TYR A 56 21.03 -4.47 9.25
N LEU A 57 19.73 -4.73 9.08
CA LEU A 57 18.69 -4.11 9.90
C LEU A 57 18.85 -4.49 11.38
N GLU A 58 19.19 -5.75 11.68
CA GLU A 58 19.49 -6.20 13.05
C GLU A 58 20.72 -5.51 13.63
N LYS A 59 21.79 -5.34 12.84
CA LYS A 59 23.00 -4.63 13.27
C LYS A 59 22.75 -3.15 13.57
N LEU A 60 21.94 -2.48 12.74
CA LEU A 60 21.60 -1.07 12.92
C LEU A 60 20.66 -0.86 14.12
N GLY A 61 19.82 -1.85 14.40
CA GLY A 61 18.84 -1.76 15.47
C GLY A 61 17.75 -0.71 15.21
N PRO A 62 16.94 -0.40 16.22
CA PRO A 62 15.89 0.59 16.10
C PRO A 62 16.44 2.00 15.93
N ILE A 63 15.65 2.85 15.27
CA ILE A 63 15.99 4.27 15.11
C ILE A 63 16.00 4.97 16.47
N PRO A 64 17.11 5.61 16.87
CA PRO A 64 17.22 6.28 18.17
C PRO A 64 16.52 7.64 18.15
N TYR A 65 15.21 7.65 18.30
CA TYR A 65 14.46 8.90 18.39
C TYR A 65 14.75 9.65 19.69
N THR A 66 14.88 10.96 19.59
CA THR A 66 15.03 11.85 20.72
C THR A 66 13.70 12.07 21.45
N GLU A 67 13.73 12.52 22.70
CA GLU A 67 12.51 12.88 23.44
C GLU A 67 11.67 13.96 22.73
N GLN A 68 12.33 14.90 22.06
CA GLN A 68 11.65 15.95 21.27
C GLN A 68 10.89 15.36 20.08
N GLU A 69 11.46 14.36 19.41
CA GLU A 69 10.80 13.68 18.30
C GLU A 69 9.59 12.86 18.79
N TYR A 70 9.71 12.17 19.92
CA TYR A 70 8.58 11.53 20.56
C TYR A 70 7.46 12.49 20.96
N ALA A 71 7.81 13.63 21.56
CA ALA A 71 6.85 14.66 21.91
C ALA A 71 6.16 15.26 20.68
N TYR A 72 6.89 15.44 19.60
CA TYR A 72 6.33 15.89 18.33
C TYR A 72 5.35 14.87 17.75
N ALA A 73 5.71 13.58 17.72
CA ALA A 73 4.83 12.51 17.27
C ALA A 73 3.54 12.42 18.10
N GLN A 74 3.61 12.61 19.40
CA GLN A 74 2.44 12.59 20.27
C GLN A 74 1.42 13.69 19.93
N LYS A 75 1.85 14.84 19.43
CA LYS A 75 0.93 15.92 18.99
C LYS A 75 0.00 15.44 17.87
N PHE A 76 0.49 14.58 16.98
CA PHE A 76 -0.34 14.01 15.91
C PHE A 76 -1.38 13.03 16.44
N LEU A 77 -1.09 12.30 17.52
CA LEU A 77 -2.03 11.37 18.15
C LEU A 77 -3.19 12.09 18.85
N GLN A 78 -3.04 13.38 19.13
CA GLN A 78 -4.08 14.19 19.77
C GLN A 78 -5.04 14.82 18.74
N LEU A 79 -4.76 14.70 17.45
CA LEU A 79 -5.63 15.23 16.41
C LEU A 79 -6.95 14.44 16.34
N PRO A 80 -8.11 15.11 16.13
CA PRO A 80 -9.38 14.45 15.98
C PRO A 80 -9.35 13.41 14.84
N GLY A 81 -9.87 12.22 15.09
CA GLY A 81 -9.91 11.13 14.12
C GLY A 81 -8.64 10.28 14.03
N THR A 82 -7.61 10.57 14.81
CA THR A 82 -6.41 9.74 14.87
C THR A 82 -6.68 8.49 15.70
N THR A 83 -6.56 7.31 15.08
CA THR A 83 -6.60 6.04 15.80
C THR A 83 -5.28 5.84 16.54
N LEU A 84 -5.34 5.56 17.85
CA LEU A 84 -4.15 5.24 18.62
C LEU A 84 -3.46 3.99 18.04
N VAL A 85 -2.26 4.18 17.52
CA VAL A 85 -1.40 3.05 17.17
C VAL A 85 -1.01 2.35 18.49
N PRO A 86 -1.21 1.05 18.63
CA PRO A 86 -0.81 0.33 19.84
C PRO A 86 0.66 0.61 20.15
N LYS A 87 0.98 0.95 21.40
CA LYS A 87 2.36 1.08 21.85
C LYS A 87 3.12 -0.18 21.41
N HIS A 88 4.23 0.01 20.72
CA HIS A 88 5.09 -1.09 20.29
C HIS A 88 5.22 -2.12 21.39
N ARG A 89 4.88 -3.38 21.08
CA ARG A 89 5.26 -4.50 21.94
C ARG A 89 6.78 -4.40 22.14
N LYS A 90 7.17 -4.16 23.39
CA LYS A 90 8.54 -4.45 23.81
C LYS A 90 8.76 -5.94 23.52
N GLN A 91 9.62 -6.23 22.59
CA GLN A 91 10.16 -7.56 22.43
C GLN A 91 11.06 -7.86 23.63
#